data_ea7c64a9c91341d06932ebbe87678377
#
_entry.id   ea7c64a9c91341d06932ebbe87678377
#
_cell.length_a   1.000
_cell.length_b   1.000
_cell.length_c   1.000
_cell.angle_alpha   90.00
_cell.angle_beta   90.00
_cell.angle_gamma   90.00
#
_symmetry.space_group_name_H-M   'P 1'
#
loop_
_entity.id
_entity.type
_entity.pdbx_description
1 polymer ?
#
loop_
_entity_poly.entity_id
_entity_poly.type
_entity_poly.pdbx_seq_one_letter_code
_entity_poly.pdbx_strand_id
1 'polypeptide(L)'
;MSSPHIAAFMRAYWPATQMSDVLPYRSMAYNNAWANHRLLTACARLSPEEFTAKRTGFFPSLRATLNHILIIDHFYVDAMEGGTLGPDAWTDQEPCATVAALKEAQAAVDRRLLNVVEALDGAGLQRIVSVHRGTSIQRERMDRLLLHLFQHQVHHRGQAHSMLSGTSVSPPQLDEFFSAGEAPLRATEFEELGWTEEKVWGETVRLERKGD
;
A
#
# COMPACT_ATOMS: atom_id res chain seq x y z
N MET A 1 5.17 26.65 -40.60
CA MET A 1 4.36 25.51 -41.09
C MET A 1 4.90 24.26 -40.44
N SER A 2 4.23 23.76 -39.41
CA SER A 2 4.66 22.58 -38.64
C SER A 2 4.28 21.33 -39.44
N SER A 3 5.23 20.45 -39.69
CA SER A 3 5.04 19.21 -40.45
C SER A 3 4.01 18.30 -39.78
N PRO A 4 3.03 17.73 -40.57
CA PRO A 4 2.01 16.84 -40.02
C PRO A 4 2.59 15.57 -39.34
N HIS A 5 3.82 15.19 -39.67
CA HIS A 5 4.53 14.06 -39.05
C HIS A 5 4.95 14.31 -37.60
N ILE A 6 5.24 15.58 -37.23
CA ILE A 6 5.59 15.94 -35.85
C ILE A 6 4.35 15.87 -34.95
N ALA A 7 3.19 16.28 -35.45
CA ALA A 7 1.93 16.20 -34.71
C ALA A 7 1.43 14.75 -34.50
N ALA A 8 1.66 13.86 -35.47
CA ALA A 8 1.34 12.43 -35.34
C ALA A 8 2.30 11.72 -34.37
N PHE A 9 3.59 12.08 -34.42
CA PHE A 9 4.61 11.56 -33.49
C PHE A 9 4.32 11.97 -32.05
N MET A 10 3.92 13.21 -31.80
CA MET A 10 3.53 13.71 -30.48
C MET A 10 2.27 13.04 -29.93
N ARG A 11 1.28 12.66 -30.75
CA ARG A 11 0.08 11.98 -30.31
C ARG A 11 0.29 10.50 -29.96
N ALA A 12 1.25 9.85 -30.57
CA ALA A 12 1.61 8.47 -30.23
C ALA A 12 2.38 8.37 -28.88
N TYR A 13 3.06 9.46 -28.47
CA TYR A 13 3.83 9.50 -27.23
C TYR A 13 3.04 10.01 -26.02
N TRP A 14 1.93 10.77 -26.23
CA TRP A 14 1.19 11.42 -25.16
C TRP A 14 0.43 10.45 -24.22
N PRO A 15 -0.21 9.35 -24.68
CA PRO A 15 -0.86 8.42 -23.74
C PRO A 15 0.11 7.62 -22.88
N ALA A 16 1.27 7.28 -23.40
CA ALA A 16 2.29 6.54 -22.65
C ALA A 16 2.91 7.37 -21.51
N THR A 17 3.08 8.68 -21.70
CA THR A 17 3.64 9.59 -20.68
C THR A 17 2.67 9.81 -19.51
N GLN A 18 1.36 9.85 -19.75
CA GLN A 18 0.37 10.01 -18.68
C GLN A 18 0.22 8.74 -17.82
N MET A 19 0.36 7.55 -18.41
CA MET A 19 0.40 6.30 -17.64
C MET A 19 1.69 6.15 -16.82
N SER A 20 2.81 6.72 -17.27
CA SER A 20 4.07 6.64 -16.55
C SER A 20 4.07 7.39 -15.22
N ASP A 21 3.33 8.50 -15.13
CA ASP A 21 3.32 9.35 -13.94
C ASP A 21 2.56 8.70 -12.76
N VAL A 22 1.54 7.88 -13.05
CA VAL A 22 0.73 7.18 -12.03
C VAL A 22 1.32 5.84 -11.62
N LEU A 23 2.11 5.21 -12.50
CA LEU A 23 2.65 3.87 -12.27
C LEU A 23 3.39 3.70 -10.93
N PRO A 24 4.25 4.64 -10.48
CA PRO A 24 4.92 4.52 -9.19
C PRO A 24 3.94 4.46 -8.01
N TYR A 25 2.89 5.26 -8.03
CA TYR A 25 1.86 5.28 -6.96
C TYR A 25 1.01 4.01 -6.98
N ARG A 26 0.65 3.56 -8.17
CA ARG A 26 -0.08 2.32 -8.36
C ARG A 26 0.73 1.12 -7.87
N SER A 27 1.99 0.98 -8.28
CA SER A 27 2.85 -0.12 -7.85
C SER A 27 3.14 -0.09 -6.35
N MET A 28 3.27 1.10 -5.75
CA MET A 28 3.38 1.25 -4.30
C MET A 28 2.11 0.83 -3.56
N ALA A 29 0.90 1.09 -4.09
CA ALA A 29 -0.34 0.64 -3.48
C ALA A 29 -0.49 -0.90 -3.55
N TYR A 30 -0.11 -1.52 -4.68
CA TYR A 30 -0.05 -2.97 -4.79
C TYR A 30 0.99 -3.58 -3.84
N ASN A 31 2.18 -2.97 -3.73
CA ASN A 31 3.19 -3.37 -2.74
C ASN A 31 2.64 -3.27 -1.32
N ASN A 32 1.92 -2.18 -1.00
CA ASN A 32 1.33 -1.98 0.33
C ASN A 32 0.38 -3.13 0.69
N ALA A 33 -0.57 -3.43 -0.20
CA ALA A 33 -1.56 -4.49 0.02
C ALA A 33 -0.90 -5.89 0.10
N TRP A 34 0.08 -6.19 -0.77
CA TRP A 34 0.84 -7.43 -0.73
C TRP A 34 1.64 -7.58 0.57
N ALA A 35 2.35 -6.54 1.00
CA ALA A 35 3.16 -6.58 2.20
C ALA A 35 2.30 -6.71 3.47
N ASN A 36 1.13 -6.04 3.52
CA ASN A 36 0.16 -6.19 4.59
C ASN A 36 -0.39 -7.63 4.63
N HIS A 37 -0.79 -8.18 3.48
CA HIS A 37 -1.28 -9.56 3.37
C HIS A 37 -0.23 -10.56 3.87
N ARG A 38 1.01 -10.47 3.40
CA ARG A 38 2.11 -11.36 3.76
C ARG A 38 2.45 -11.27 5.25
N LEU A 39 2.58 -10.06 5.79
CA LEU A 39 2.89 -9.85 7.21
C LEU A 39 1.75 -10.35 8.12
N LEU A 40 0.49 -10.05 7.80
CA LEU A 40 -0.66 -10.50 8.59
C LEU A 40 -0.88 -12.01 8.48
N THR A 41 -0.54 -12.63 7.35
CA THR A 41 -0.53 -14.10 7.21
C THR A 41 0.53 -14.73 8.13
N ALA A 42 1.71 -14.12 8.27
CA ALA A 42 2.70 -14.56 9.26
C ALA A 42 2.18 -14.37 10.69
N CYS A 43 1.61 -13.19 11.01
CA CYS A 43 1.05 -12.91 12.33
C CYS A 43 -0.11 -13.84 12.71
N ALA A 44 -0.86 -14.40 11.75
CA ALA A 44 -1.95 -15.34 12.02
C ALA A 44 -1.49 -16.67 12.65
N ARG A 45 -0.17 -16.92 12.66
CA ARG A 45 0.43 -18.09 13.33
C ARG A 45 0.84 -17.82 14.77
N LEU A 46 0.74 -16.58 15.25
CA LEU A 46 1.04 -16.19 16.62
C LEU A 46 -0.03 -16.67 17.58
N SER A 47 0.36 -16.97 18.82
CA SER A 47 -0.62 -17.07 19.90
C SER A 47 -1.21 -15.68 20.23
N PRO A 48 -2.42 -15.61 20.81
CA PRO A 48 -2.99 -14.34 21.26
C PRO A 48 -2.09 -13.57 22.24
N GLU A 49 -1.35 -14.29 23.08
CA GLU A 49 -0.41 -13.74 24.05
C GLU A 49 0.80 -13.11 23.33
N GLU A 50 1.36 -13.77 22.33
CA GLU A 50 2.48 -13.23 21.55
C GLU A 50 2.06 -11.98 20.75
N PHE A 51 0.85 -11.95 20.20
CA PHE A 51 0.32 -10.82 19.46
C PHE A 51 0.14 -9.57 20.32
N THR A 52 -0.24 -9.76 21.60
CA THR A 52 -0.48 -8.68 22.57
C THR A 52 0.70 -8.39 23.48
N ALA A 53 1.72 -9.24 23.49
CA ALA A 53 2.88 -9.12 24.38
C ALA A 53 3.59 -7.77 24.25
N LYS A 54 3.95 -7.20 25.39
CA LYS A 54 4.70 -5.94 25.44
C LYS A 54 6.10 -6.12 24.83
N ARG A 55 6.46 -5.20 23.92
CA ARG A 55 7.74 -5.18 23.22
C ARG A 55 8.32 -3.76 23.21
N THR A 56 9.62 -3.65 22.99
CA THR A 56 10.27 -2.35 22.76
C THR A 56 9.89 -1.84 21.37
N GLY A 57 9.36 -0.63 21.30
CA GLY A 57 8.94 0.02 20.07
C GLY A 57 8.17 1.30 20.37
N PHE A 58 7.78 2.03 19.33
CA PHE A 58 6.93 3.21 19.49
C PHE A 58 5.55 2.80 20.03
N PHE A 59 4.96 1.77 19.46
CA PHE A 59 3.78 1.11 20.01
C PHE A 59 4.19 -0.09 20.87
N PRO A 60 3.41 -0.43 21.90
CA PRO A 60 3.84 -1.41 22.91
C PRO A 60 3.71 -2.87 22.45
N SER A 61 3.06 -3.17 21.33
CA SER A 61 2.81 -4.54 20.88
C SER A 61 2.60 -4.63 19.35
N LEU A 62 2.64 -5.84 18.81
CA LEU A 62 2.25 -6.09 17.42
C LEU A 62 0.80 -5.66 17.17
N ARG A 63 -0.13 -5.98 18.09
CA ARG A 63 -1.53 -5.57 17.98
C ARG A 63 -1.67 -4.06 17.86
N ALA A 64 -1.03 -3.30 18.75
CA ALA A 64 -1.10 -1.85 18.73
C ALA A 64 -0.48 -1.26 17.45
N THR A 65 0.68 -1.77 17.00
CA THR A 65 1.36 -1.29 15.80
C THR A 65 0.52 -1.53 14.55
N LEU A 66 -0.04 -2.73 14.41
CA LEU A 66 -0.80 -3.11 13.20
C LEU A 66 -2.19 -2.46 13.17
N ASN A 67 -2.84 -2.25 14.32
CA ASN A 67 -4.07 -1.45 14.39
C ASN A 67 -3.80 0.02 14.05
N HIS A 68 -2.66 0.58 14.49
CA HIS A 68 -2.28 1.94 14.08
C HIS A 68 -2.13 2.06 12.56
N ILE A 69 -1.51 1.09 11.90
CA ILE A 69 -1.44 1.04 10.44
C ILE A 69 -2.85 1.11 9.84
N LEU A 70 -3.76 0.25 10.29
CA LEU A 70 -5.13 0.17 9.81
C LEU A 70 -5.90 1.50 9.96
N ILE A 71 -5.86 2.12 11.15
CA ILE A 71 -6.61 3.36 11.40
C ILE A 71 -6.07 4.54 10.59
N ILE A 72 -4.77 4.61 10.35
CA ILE A 72 -4.17 5.65 9.51
C ILE A 72 -4.51 5.41 8.03
N ASP A 73 -4.58 4.16 7.58
CA ASP A 73 -5.10 3.85 6.24
C ASP A 73 -6.55 4.31 6.09
N HIS A 74 -7.42 3.99 7.03
CA HIS A 74 -8.80 4.46 7.01
C HIS A 74 -8.90 5.97 6.93
N PHE A 75 -8.11 6.68 7.73
CA PHE A 75 -8.10 8.13 7.77
C PHE A 75 -7.74 8.77 6.42
N TYR A 76 -6.63 8.32 5.81
CA TYR A 76 -6.17 8.93 4.56
C TYR A 76 -6.95 8.44 3.34
N VAL A 77 -7.32 7.16 3.30
CA VAL A 77 -8.11 6.63 2.17
C VAL A 77 -9.49 7.26 2.14
N ASP A 78 -10.16 7.43 3.30
CA ASP A 78 -11.42 8.17 3.38
C ASP A 78 -11.30 9.59 2.82
N ALA A 79 -10.26 10.33 3.22
CA ALA A 79 -10.02 11.67 2.70
C ALA A 79 -9.75 11.68 1.19
N MET A 80 -9.01 10.70 0.66
CA MET A 80 -8.73 10.56 -0.78
C MET A 80 -10.00 10.26 -1.58
N GLU A 81 -10.96 9.56 -1.00
CA GLU A 81 -12.29 9.29 -1.56
C GLU A 81 -13.25 10.48 -1.43
N GLY A 82 -12.87 11.54 -0.70
CA GLY A 82 -13.68 12.73 -0.44
C GLY A 82 -14.56 12.64 0.81
N GLY A 83 -14.28 11.68 1.68
CA GLY A 83 -14.95 11.52 2.96
C GLY A 83 -14.51 12.54 4.01
N THR A 84 -15.16 12.45 5.17
CA THR A 84 -14.99 13.40 6.29
C THR A 84 -14.70 12.72 7.62
N LEU A 85 -14.24 11.46 7.59
CA LEU A 85 -13.98 10.65 8.78
C LEU A 85 -13.09 11.39 9.80
N GLY A 86 -12.00 11.98 9.32
CA GLY A 86 -11.12 12.80 10.17
C GLY A 86 -10.68 12.08 11.44
N PRO A 87 -10.62 12.79 12.60
CA PRO A 87 -10.17 12.23 13.87
C PRO A 87 -11.02 11.07 14.42
N ASP A 88 -12.22 10.86 13.92
CA ASP A 88 -13.05 9.72 14.31
C ASP A 88 -12.40 8.38 13.96
N ALA A 89 -11.46 8.39 12.99
CA ALA A 89 -10.67 7.22 12.61
C ALA A 89 -9.90 6.58 13.79
N TRP A 90 -9.51 7.37 14.78
CA TRP A 90 -8.73 6.91 15.95
C TRP A 90 -9.44 7.05 17.29
N THR A 91 -10.75 7.15 17.29
CA THR A 91 -11.57 7.09 18.52
C THR A 91 -11.32 5.78 19.27
N ASP A 92 -11.22 4.67 18.52
CA ASP A 92 -10.69 3.41 19.02
C ASP A 92 -9.28 3.19 18.44
N GLN A 93 -8.27 3.08 19.32
CA GLN A 93 -6.87 2.90 18.93
C GLN A 93 -6.53 1.46 18.54
N GLU A 94 -7.35 0.49 18.92
CA GLU A 94 -7.16 -0.94 18.63
C GLU A 94 -8.48 -1.63 18.24
N PRO A 95 -9.12 -1.19 17.10
CA PRO A 95 -10.44 -1.69 16.72
C PRO A 95 -10.48 -3.20 16.42
N CYS A 96 -9.33 -3.81 16.15
CA CYS A 96 -9.22 -5.23 15.87
C CYS A 96 -8.47 -5.95 17.00
N ALA A 97 -9.20 -6.72 17.81
CA ALA A 97 -8.62 -7.46 18.93
C ALA A 97 -7.81 -8.70 18.48
N THR A 98 -8.08 -9.24 17.29
CA THR A 98 -7.47 -10.47 16.78
C THR A 98 -6.80 -10.24 15.44
N VAL A 99 -5.78 -11.07 15.09
CA VAL A 99 -5.14 -11.02 13.78
C VAL A 99 -6.13 -11.29 12.64
N ALA A 100 -7.10 -12.19 12.85
CA ALA A 100 -8.09 -12.51 11.82
C ALA A 100 -8.96 -11.29 11.48
N ALA A 101 -9.51 -10.60 12.49
CA ALA A 101 -10.27 -9.36 12.28
C ALA A 101 -9.42 -8.26 11.62
N LEU A 102 -8.17 -8.12 12.07
CA LEU A 102 -7.23 -7.15 11.51
C LEU A 102 -6.91 -7.45 10.04
N LYS A 103 -6.67 -8.71 9.68
CA LYS A 103 -6.39 -9.14 8.30
C LYS A 103 -7.57 -8.82 7.36
N GLU A 104 -8.81 -9.07 7.81
CA GLU A 104 -10.02 -8.76 7.06
C GLU A 104 -10.19 -7.25 6.87
N ALA A 105 -10.07 -6.46 7.93
CA ALA A 105 -10.21 -5.01 7.90
C ALA A 105 -9.12 -4.35 7.04
N GLN A 106 -7.85 -4.80 7.18
CA GLN A 106 -6.74 -4.31 6.37
C GLN A 106 -6.94 -4.63 4.89
N ALA A 107 -7.34 -5.84 4.55
CA ALA A 107 -7.62 -6.20 3.16
C ALA A 107 -8.77 -5.37 2.56
N ALA A 108 -9.73 -4.94 3.37
CA ALA A 108 -10.82 -4.07 2.92
C ALA A 108 -10.32 -2.65 2.60
N VAL A 109 -9.51 -2.04 3.47
CA VAL A 109 -8.98 -0.69 3.21
C VAL A 109 -7.91 -0.69 2.12
N ASP A 110 -7.09 -1.74 2.00
CA ASP A 110 -6.13 -1.91 0.90
C ASP A 110 -6.85 -1.95 -0.46
N ARG A 111 -7.99 -2.64 -0.58
CA ARG A 111 -8.81 -2.62 -1.81
C ARG A 111 -9.34 -1.22 -2.13
N ARG A 112 -9.76 -0.45 -1.12
CA ARG A 112 -10.18 0.95 -1.32
C ARG A 112 -9.02 1.80 -1.85
N LEU A 113 -7.83 1.67 -1.26
CA LEU A 113 -6.62 2.37 -1.73
C LEU A 113 -6.28 1.99 -3.18
N LEU A 114 -6.35 0.71 -3.53
CA LEU A 114 -6.15 0.25 -4.90
C LEU A 114 -7.17 0.88 -5.86
N ASN A 115 -8.45 0.91 -5.50
CA ASN A 115 -9.48 1.56 -6.31
C ASN A 115 -9.20 3.05 -6.51
N VAL A 116 -8.72 3.76 -5.47
CA VAL A 116 -8.32 5.17 -5.59
C VAL A 116 -7.20 5.33 -6.62
N VAL A 117 -6.11 4.57 -6.51
CA VAL A 117 -4.95 4.75 -7.40
C VAL A 117 -5.20 4.24 -8.82
N GLU A 118 -6.04 3.22 -9.00
CA GLU A 118 -6.41 2.70 -10.33
C GLU A 118 -7.29 3.69 -11.11
N ALA A 119 -8.03 4.55 -10.42
CA ALA A 119 -8.83 5.60 -11.02
C ALA A 119 -8.06 6.90 -11.32
N LEU A 120 -6.78 7.02 -10.91
CA LEU A 120 -5.99 8.23 -11.10
C LEU A 120 -5.37 8.30 -12.50
N ASP A 121 -5.29 9.54 -12.96
CA ASP A 121 -4.43 10.00 -14.06
C ASP A 121 -3.48 11.10 -13.54
N GLY A 122 -2.67 11.66 -14.43
CA GLY A 122 -1.74 12.74 -14.07
C GLY A 122 -2.42 13.99 -13.48
N ALA A 123 -3.64 14.30 -13.90
CA ALA A 123 -4.43 15.40 -13.32
C ALA A 123 -4.98 15.04 -11.94
N GLY A 124 -5.40 13.78 -11.77
CA GLY A 124 -5.84 13.22 -10.50
C GLY A 124 -4.77 13.26 -9.42
N LEU A 125 -3.51 13.03 -9.77
CA LEU A 125 -2.37 13.15 -8.84
C LEU A 125 -2.20 14.57 -8.30
N GLN A 126 -2.54 15.59 -9.07
CA GLN A 126 -2.45 17.00 -8.67
C GLN A 126 -3.70 17.51 -7.95
N ARG A 127 -4.78 16.72 -7.93
CA ARG A 127 -6.04 17.08 -7.27
C ARG A 127 -5.80 17.41 -5.81
N ILE A 128 -6.46 18.48 -5.33
CA ILE A 128 -6.44 18.84 -3.91
C ILE A 128 -7.43 17.97 -3.14
N VAL A 129 -6.94 17.33 -2.11
CA VAL A 129 -7.71 16.53 -1.15
C VAL A 129 -7.92 17.35 0.11
N SER A 130 -9.12 17.31 0.66
CA SER A 130 -9.46 17.92 1.95
C SER A 130 -9.31 16.87 3.04
N VAL A 131 -8.35 17.06 3.94
CA VAL A 131 -8.10 16.16 5.08
C VAL A 131 -8.66 16.82 6.33
N HIS A 132 -9.70 16.25 6.90
CA HIS A 132 -10.35 16.75 8.11
C HIS A 132 -9.49 16.47 9.33
N ARG A 133 -9.12 17.52 10.09
CA ARG A 133 -8.29 17.48 11.31
C ARG A 133 -9.05 17.86 12.58
N GLY A 134 -10.37 17.63 12.61
CA GLY A 134 -11.26 18.06 13.68
C GLY A 134 -11.64 19.53 13.53
N THR A 135 -10.86 20.44 14.09
CA THR A 135 -11.15 21.89 14.06
C THR A 135 -10.66 22.59 12.79
N SER A 136 -9.95 21.91 11.90
CA SER A 136 -9.40 22.49 10.67
C SER A 136 -9.47 21.49 9.51
N ILE A 137 -9.36 22.01 8.29
CA ILE A 137 -9.25 21.22 7.06
C ILE A 137 -7.88 21.53 6.45
N GLN A 138 -7.02 20.48 6.41
CA GLN A 138 -5.77 20.53 5.67
C GLN A 138 -6.07 20.27 4.18
N ARG A 139 -5.59 21.14 3.31
CA ARG A 139 -5.67 20.95 1.85
C ARG A 139 -4.31 20.47 1.35
N GLU A 140 -4.29 19.31 0.72
CA GLU A 140 -3.04 18.69 0.27
C GLU A 140 -3.22 18.06 -1.12
N ARG A 141 -2.15 17.97 -1.88
CA ARG A 141 -2.17 17.29 -3.18
C ARG A 141 -2.26 15.78 -2.99
N MET A 142 -2.96 15.10 -3.90
CA MET A 142 -3.14 13.65 -3.89
C MET A 142 -1.80 12.90 -3.89
N ASP A 143 -0.85 13.28 -4.77
CA ASP A 143 0.47 12.65 -4.88
C ASP A 143 1.28 12.73 -3.57
N ARG A 144 1.22 13.88 -2.87
CA ARG A 144 1.91 14.06 -1.58
C ARG A 144 1.27 13.22 -0.48
N LEU A 145 -0.07 13.10 -0.46
CA LEU A 145 -0.76 12.24 0.50
C LEU A 145 -0.44 10.78 0.29
N LEU A 146 -0.41 10.32 -0.96
CA LEU A 146 -0.03 8.95 -1.30
C LEU A 146 1.41 8.65 -0.85
N LEU A 147 2.37 9.53 -1.15
CA LEU A 147 3.76 9.37 -0.71
C LEU A 147 3.87 9.34 0.81
N HIS A 148 3.14 10.23 1.50
CA HIS A 148 3.11 10.24 2.96
C HIS A 148 2.54 8.93 3.53
N LEU A 149 1.43 8.45 2.97
CA LEU A 149 0.80 7.20 3.39
C LEU A 149 1.75 6.01 3.19
N PHE A 150 2.35 5.87 2.02
CA PHE A 150 3.29 4.77 1.74
C PHE A 150 4.52 4.82 2.68
N GLN A 151 5.08 6.01 2.92
CA GLN A 151 6.20 6.17 3.84
C GLN A 151 5.81 5.77 5.27
N HIS A 152 4.62 6.17 5.72
CA HIS A 152 4.07 5.81 7.03
C HIS A 152 3.90 4.28 7.14
N GLN A 153 3.36 3.64 6.11
CA GLN A 153 3.16 2.19 6.08
C GLN A 153 4.49 1.42 6.14
N VAL A 154 5.45 1.78 5.32
CA VAL A 154 6.79 1.16 5.33
C VAL A 154 7.45 1.30 6.70
N HIS A 155 7.35 2.50 7.32
CA HIS A 155 7.92 2.77 8.64
C HIS A 155 7.33 1.86 9.73
N HIS A 156 6.00 1.79 9.84
CA HIS A 156 5.36 1.00 10.88
C HIS A 156 5.37 -0.51 10.59
N ARG A 157 5.33 -0.93 9.32
CA ARG A 157 5.56 -2.34 8.97
C ARG A 157 6.96 -2.79 9.35
N GLY A 158 7.98 -1.95 9.17
CA GLY A 158 9.34 -2.25 9.65
C GLY A 158 9.41 -2.44 11.16
N GLN A 159 8.66 -1.65 11.93
CA GLN A 159 8.54 -1.83 13.39
C GLN A 159 7.84 -3.15 13.73
N ALA A 160 6.70 -3.46 13.12
CA ALA A 160 6.00 -4.72 13.33
C ALA A 160 6.85 -5.92 12.92
N HIS A 161 7.56 -5.84 11.79
CA HIS A 161 8.49 -6.87 11.33
C HIS A 161 9.61 -7.13 12.34
N SER A 162 10.20 -6.07 12.90
CA SER A 162 11.21 -6.18 13.98
C SER A 162 10.62 -6.80 15.24
N MET A 163 9.39 -6.45 15.62
CA MET A 163 8.72 -7.06 16.77
C MET A 163 8.43 -8.55 16.54
N LEU A 164 8.08 -8.93 15.31
CA LEU A 164 7.80 -10.32 14.93
C LEU A 164 9.04 -11.20 15.07
N SER A 165 10.25 -10.66 14.81
CA SER A 165 11.53 -11.41 14.99
C SER A 165 11.73 -11.89 16.43
N GLY A 166 11.09 -11.28 17.41
CA GLY A 166 11.14 -11.68 18.83
C GLY A 166 10.01 -12.63 19.24
N THR A 167 9.38 -13.34 18.29
CA THR A 167 8.29 -14.30 18.53
C THR A 167 8.67 -15.70 18.07
N SER A 168 7.75 -16.64 18.22
CA SER A 168 7.87 -18.00 17.67
C SER A 168 7.76 -18.05 16.13
N VAL A 169 7.34 -16.94 15.48
CA VAL A 169 7.10 -16.84 14.05
C VAL A 169 8.19 -15.99 13.40
N SER A 170 8.92 -16.56 12.44
CA SER A 170 9.89 -15.81 11.65
C SER A 170 9.19 -14.74 10.80
N PRO A 171 9.72 -13.50 10.76
CA PRO A 171 9.20 -12.46 9.89
C PRO A 171 9.41 -12.82 8.41
N PRO A 172 8.43 -12.54 7.53
CA PRO A 172 8.56 -12.78 6.10
C PRO A 172 9.40 -11.69 5.44
N GLN A 173 10.03 -11.96 4.28
CA GLN A 173 10.61 -10.91 3.45
C GLN A 173 9.52 -10.01 2.86
N LEU A 174 9.77 -8.69 2.84
CA LEU A 174 8.82 -7.68 2.36
C LEU A 174 9.40 -6.76 1.26
N ASP A 175 10.63 -7.01 0.81
CA ASP A 175 11.34 -6.26 -0.22
C ASP A 175 11.39 -6.94 -1.59
N GLU A 176 10.76 -8.11 -1.73
CA GLU A 176 10.74 -8.95 -2.94
C GLU A 176 9.70 -8.51 -4.00
N PHE A 177 9.15 -7.30 -3.90
CA PHE A 177 8.02 -6.91 -4.75
C PHE A 177 8.43 -6.26 -6.06
N PHE A 178 9.47 -5.41 -6.06
CA PHE A 178 9.78 -4.55 -7.20
C PHE A 178 10.74 -5.16 -8.22
N SER A 179 11.43 -6.23 -7.87
CA SER A 179 12.35 -6.92 -8.79
C SER A 179 11.60 -7.94 -9.66
N ALA A 180 11.75 -7.83 -10.98
CA ALA A 180 11.19 -8.81 -11.91
C ALA A 180 11.77 -10.23 -11.69
N GLY A 181 13.05 -10.31 -11.27
CA GLY A 181 13.72 -11.57 -10.94
C GLY A 181 13.14 -12.31 -9.75
N GLU A 182 12.42 -11.60 -8.89
CA GLU A 182 11.80 -12.09 -7.66
C GLU A 182 10.32 -12.45 -7.84
N ALA A 183 9.76 -12.32 -9.05
CA ALA A 183 8.37 -12.70 -9.32
C ALA A 183 7.98 -14.09 -8.81
N PRO A 184 8.83 -15.15 -8.90
CA PRO A 184 8.50 -16.45 -8.34
C PRO A 184 8.34 -16.45 -6.81
N LEU A 185 8.98 -15.53 -6.09
CA LEU A 185 8.96 -15.45 -4.62
C LEU A 185 7.65 -14.86 -4.07
N ARG A 186 6.86 -14.18 -4.93
CA ARG A 186 5.56 -13.58 -4.58
C ARG A 186 4.37 -14.23 -5.30
N ALA A 187 4.62 -15.26 -6.12
CA ALA A 187 3.60 -15.87 -6.97
C ALA A 187 2.41 -16.41 -6.17
N THR A 188 2.65 -17.00 -5.00
CA THR A 188 1.59 -17.54 -4.13
C THR A 188 0.64 -16.46 -3.65
N GLU A 189 1.15 -15.34 -3.14
CA GLU A 189 0.31 -14.25 -2.68
C GLU A 189 -0.40 -13.55 -3.85
N PHE A 190 0.23 -13.48 -5.03
CA PHE A 190 -0.42 -12.94 -6.21
C PHE A 190 -1.61 -13.80 -6.63
N GLU A 191 -1.48 -15.13 -6.58
CA GLU A 191 -2.59 -16.06 -6.82
C GLU A 191 -3.72 -15.87 -5.77
N GLU A 192 -3.37 -15.82 -4.47
CA GLU A 192 -4.32 -15.59 -3.38
C GLU A 192 -5.07 -14.26 -3.50
N LEU A 193 -4.40 -13.21 -3.99
CA LEU A 193 -4.95 -11.86 -4.18
C LEU A 193 -5.66 -11.68 -5.54
N GLY A 194 -5.59 -12.67 -6.43
CA GLY A 194 -6.16 -12.60 -7.79
C GLY A 194 -5.43 -11.60 -8.69
N TRP A 195 -4.11 -11.47 -8.53
CA TRP A 195 -3.25 -10.57 -9.31
C TRP A 195 -2.35 -11.32 -10.27
N THR A 196 -1.92 -10.59 -11.31
CA THR A 196 -0.88 -11.04 -12.24
C THR A 196 0.21 -9.97 -12.32
N GLU A 197 1.41 -10.38 -12.73
CA GLU A 197 2.51 -9.42 -12.97
C GLU A 197 2.08 -8.35 -14.00
N GLU A 198 1.36 -8.75 -15.05
CA GLU A 198 0.84 -7.83 -16.06
C GLU A 198 -0.16 -6.82 -15.47
N LYS A 199 -1.06 -7.27 -14.58
CA LYS A 199 -2.01 -6.37 -13.91
C LYS A 199 -1.30 -5.32 -13.07
N VAL A 200 -0.24 -5.70 -12.36
CA VAL A 200 0.49 -4.79 -11.46
C VAL A 200 1.42 -3.85 -12.21
N TRP A 201 2.17 -4.37 -13.18
CA TRP A 201 3.28 -3.66 -13.84
C TRP A 201 2.96 -3.15 -15.25
N GLY A 202 1.88 -3.63 -15.88
CA GLY A 202 1.59 -3.41 -17.28
C GLY A 202 2.33 -4.43 -18.16
N GLU A 203 3.39 -4.03 -18.83
CA GLU A 203 4.21 -4.96 -19.63
C GLU A 203 5.16 -5.77 -18.76
N THR A 204 5.26 -7.09 -19.03
CA THR A 204 6.18 -7.97 -18.30
C THR A 204 7.59 -7.82 -18.87
N VAL A 205 8.53 -7.36 -18.07
CA VAL A 205 9.97 -7.46 -18.40
C VAL A 205 10.36 -8.93 -18.29
N ARG A 206 10.70 -9.56 -19.42
CA ARG A 206 11.22 -10.94 -19.43
C ARG A 206 12.68 -10.93 -19.01
N LEU A 207 13.03 -11.83 -18.09
CA LEU A 207 14.43 -12.11 -17.79
C LEU A 207 15.04 -12.85 -18.97
N GLU A 208 16.04 -12.25 -19.61
CA GLU A 208 16.90 -12.97 -20.55
C GLU A 208 17.80 -13.93 -19.76
N ARG A 209 17.70 -15.22 -20.01
CA ARG A 209 18.66 -16.19 -19.51
C ARG A 209 19.95 -16.05 -20.29
N LYS A 210 21.08 -15.87 -19.60
CA LYS A 210 22.39 -15.98 -20.26
C LYS A 210 22.51 -17.39 -20.82
N GLY A 211 22.37 -17.54 -22.16
CA GLY A 211 22.59 -18.81 -22.84
C GLY A 211 21.51 -19.24 -23.86
N ASP A 212 20.57 -18.37 -24.22
CA ASP A 212 19.70 -18.52 -25.41
C ASP A 212 20.30 -17.80 -26.60
#